data_b328a050016c93579557e7f1a6a511c8
#
_entry.id   b328a050016c93579557e7f1a6a511c8
#
_cell.length_a   1.000
_cell.length_b   1.000
_cell.length_c   1.000
_cell.angle_alpha   90.00
_cell.angle_beta   90.00
_cell.angle_gamma   90.00
#
_symmetry.space_group_name_H-M   'P 1'
#
loop_
_entity.id
_entity.type
_entity.pdbx_description
1 polymer ?
#
loop_
_entity_poly.entity_id
_entity_poly.type
_entity_poly.pdbx_seq_one_letter_code
_entity_poly.pdbx_strand_id
1 'polypeptide(L)'
;MNTVKAAPADGYTILMGSNSLMAVNPIMLKELTYDAVKDFKPIGGLTRGVNAIVVGKDSKYQSFTELLTAAKTSAVPLNGGTYALGYELALAWLANVAGVKFENILYKGLGEIMVSLQGDQLDFGIVSFNGAAPLLKAGKYRALALSSDQRHPDFPEVPTIAESGFPEFTNYTWTSFYVRSDTPDQITNKLEETLQTVLATPLAKEYADQVLVELMPLKADKMRQYQLEEIARFAKIAKEAGLKPK
;
A
#
# COMPACT_ATOMS: atom_id res chain seq x y z
N MET A 1 -8.19 -5.25 14.77
CA MET A 1 -7.63 -4.35 15.80
C MET A 1 -8.23 -4.64 17.16
N ASN A 2 -9.53 -4.42 17.38
CA ASN A 2 -10.17 -4.57 18.69
C ASN A 2 -10.06 -5.98 19.28
N THR A 3 -10.13 -7.02 18.45
CA THR A 3 -9.91 -8.41 18.89
C THR A 3 -8.54 -8.60 19.53
N VAL A 4 -7.49 -8.04 18.92
CA VAL A 4 -6.11 -8.15 19.46
C VAL A 4 -5.94 -7.31 20.74
N LYS A 5 -6.57 -6.11 20.80
CA LYS A 5 -6.59 -5.30 22.04
C LYS A 5 -7.25 -6.02 23.23
N ALA A 6 -8.29 -6.81 22.95
CA ALA A 6 -9.04 -7.55 23.97
C ALA A 6 -8.42 -8.91 24.32
N ALA A 7 -7.48 -9.42 23.52
CA ALA A 7 -6.83 -10.71 23.74
C ALA A 7 -5.84 -10.63 24.92
N PRO A 8 -5.50 -11.78 25.56
CA PRO A 8 -4.42 -11.83 26.54
C PRO A 8 -3.09 -11.36 25.95
N ALA A 9 -2.25 -10.71 26.77
CA ALA A 9 -0.91 -10.26 26.36
C ALA A 9 0.14 -11.37 26.52
N ASP A 10 -0.19 -12.59 26.06
CA ASP A 10 0.59 -13.82 26.22
C ASP A 10 1.39 -14.21 24.98
N GLY A 11 1.30 -13.40 23.92
CA GLY A 11 2.03 -13.62 22.66
C GLY A 11 1.37 -14.60 21.68
N TYR A 12 0.24 -15.24 22.04
CA TYR A 12 -0.47 -16.16 21.14
C TYR A 12 -1.39 -15.46 20.15
N THR A 13 -1.70 -14.18 20.38
CA THR A 13 -2.49 -13.38 19.44
C THR A 13 -1.60 -12.34 18.75
N ILE A 14 -1.32 -12.57 17.48
CA ILE A 14 -0.46 -11.73 16.65
C ILE A 14 -1.33 -10.98 15.64
N LEU A 15 -1.11 -9.68 15.53
CA LEU A 15 -1.73 -8.81 14.52
C LEU A 15 -0.80 -8.71 13.31
N MET A 16 -1.31 -9.01 12.12
CA MET A 16 -0.69 -8.55 10.89
C MET A 16 -1.19 -7.13 10.59
N GLY A 17 -0.34 -6.16 10.85
CA GLY A 17 -0.58 -4.75 10.55
C GLY A 17 -0.13 -4.39 9.13
N SER A 18 -0.83 -3.46 8.50
CA SER A 18 -0.45 -2.87 7.22
C SER A 18 -0.21 -1.37 7.36
N ASN A 19 0.43 -0.75 6.35
CA ASN A 19 0.58 0.70 6.30
C ASN A 19 -0.76 1.44 6.48
N SER A 20 -1.86 0.94 5.88
CA SER A 20 -3.19 1.54 6.07
C SER A 20 -3.61 1.53 7.54
N LEU A 21 -3.53 0.38 8.21
CA LEU A 21 -3.97 0.24 9.60
C LEU A 21 -3.05 0.98 10.59
N MET A 22 -1.73 0.92 10.35
CA MET A 22 -0.73 1.33 11.35
C MET A 22 -0.17 2.73 11.11
N ALA A 23 -0.40 3.34 9.93
CA ALA A 23 0.12 4.66 9.62
C ALA A 23 -0.92 5.61 8.98
N VAL A 24 -1.79 5.13 8.08
CA VAL A 24 -2.72 6.01 7.36
C VAL A 24 -4.02 6.25 8.13
N ASN A 25 -4.65 5.20 8.68
CA ASN A 25 -5.89 5.33 9.43
C ASN A 25 -5.80 6.32 10.60
N PRO A 26 -4.70 6.36 11.39
CA PRO A 26 -4.53 7.37 12.45
C PRO A 26 -4.59 8.84 11.97
N ILE A 27 -4.33 9.07 10.68
CA ILE A 27 -4.33 10.40 10.06
C ILE A 27 -5.69 10.70 9.40
N MET A 28 -6.28 9.68 8.77
CA MET A 28 -7.43 9.84 7.88
C MET A 28 -8.79 9.64 8.57
N LEU A 29 -8.82 9.08 9.79
CA LEU A 29 -10.05 8.82 10.53
C LEU A 29 -10.10 9.68 11.79
N LYS A 30 -11.24 10.39 12.02
CA LYS A 30 -11.49 11.17 13.23
C LYS A 30 -11.71 10.28 14.45
N GLU A 31 -12.47 9.20 14.25
CA GLU A 31 -12.81 8.26 15.31
C GLU A 31 -12.14 6.93 15.03
N LEU A 32 -11.08 6.64 15.76
CA LEU A 32 -10.35 5.39 15.68
C LEU A 32 -10.45 4.66 17.02
N THR A 33 -10.87 3.40 16.99
CA THR A 33 -11.05 2.58 18.21
C THR A 33 -9.74 2.06 18.80
N TYR A 34 -8.60 2.43 18.21
CA TYR A 34 -7.26 2.02 18.63
C TYR A 34 -6.23 3.12 18.40
N ASP A 35 -5.18 3.10 19.19
CA ASP A 35 -3.96 3.88 18.95
C ASP A 35 -2.90 2.94 18.35
N ALA A 36 -2.50 3.18 17.10
CA ALA A 36 -1.59 2.30 16.37
C ALA A 36 -0.18 2.22 17.01
N VAL A 37 0.19 3.21 17.82
CA VAL A 37 1.50 3.28 18.49
C VAL A 37 1.43 2.77 19.93
N LYS A 38 0.39 3.18 20.70
CA LYS A 38 0.28 2.87 22.12
C LYS A 38 -0.32 1.49 22.40
N ASP A 39 -1.27 1.03 21.57
CA ASP A 39 -1.96 -0.24 21.82
C ASP A 39 -1.19 -1.46 21.32
N PHE A 40 -0.23 -1.25 20.41
CA PHE A 40 0.50 -2.35 19.75
C PHE A 40 2.01 -2.15 19.78
N LYS A 41 2.72 -3.24 20.00
CA LYS A 41 4.18 -3.34 19.96
C LYS A 41 4.57 -4.13 18.71
N PRO A 42 5.43 -3.62 17.80
CA PRO A 42 5.89 -4.39 16.66
C PRO A 42 6.78 -5.56 17.10
N ILE A 43 6.64 -6.68 16.42
CA ILE A 43 7.57 -7.81 16.48
C ILE A 43 8.68 -7.62 15.43
N GLY A 44 8.29 -7.08 14.26
CA GLY A 44 9.22 -6.81 13.17
C GLY A 44 8.50 -6.58 11.85
N GLY A 45 9.21 -6.05 10.86
CA GLY A 45 8.74 -5.93 9.49
C GLY A 45 8.61 -7.30 8.83
N LEU A 46 7.67 -7.44 7.89
CA LEU A 46 7.44 -8.69 7.17
C LEU A 46 7.72 -8.54 5.67
N THR A 47 6.93 -7.73 4.98
CA THR A 47 7.09 -7.49 3.54
C THR A 47 6.78 -6.04 3.19
N ARG A 48 7.31 -5.60 2.04
CA ARG A 48 6.84 -4.41 1.35
C ARG A 48 6.53 -4.74 -0.11
N GLY A 49 5.57 -4.04 -0.68
CA GLY A 49 5.17 -4.18 -2.06
C GLY A 49 4.86 -2.82 -2.67
N VAL A 50 4.71 -2.79 -3.97
CA VAL A 50 4.42 -1.55 -4.70
C VAL A 50 2.96 -1.50 -5.14
N ASN A 51 2.47 -0.31 -5.46
CA ASN A 51 1.18 -0.11 -6.09
C ASN A 51 1.37 -0.02 -7.61
N ALA A 52 0.33 -0.40 -8.35
CA ALA A 52 0.26 -0.22 -9.78
C ALA A 52 -0.93 0.68 -10.14
N ILE A 53 -0.72 1.54 -11.13
CA ILE A 53 -1.80 2.19 -11.87
C ILE A 53 -2.22 1.22 -12.96
N VAL A 54 -3.45 0.71 -12.88
CA VAL A 54 -3.96 -0.35 -13.75
C VAL A 54 -5.20 0.11 -14.50
N VAL A 55 -5.30 -0.30 -15.76
CA VAL A 55 -6.47 -0.08 -16.64
C VAL A 55 -6.94 -1.39 -17.26
N GLY A 56 -8.15 -1.43 -17.77
CA GLY A 56 -8.65 -2.55 -18.57
C GLY A 56 -7.81 -2.76 -19.82
N LYS A 57 -7.80 -3.99 -20.37
CA LYS A 57 -7.03 -4.33 -21.57
C LYS A 57 -7.36 -3.41 -22.75
N ASP A 58 -8.65 -3.13 -22.95
CA ASP A 58 -9.18 -2.36 -24.07
C ASP A 58 -9.31 -0.86 -23.76
N SER A 59 -8.77 -0.42 -22.62
CA SER A 59 -8.75 0.99 -22.22
C SER A 59 -8.10 1.87 -23.29
N LYS A 60 -8.68 3.04 -23.52
CA LYS A 60 -8.13 4.09 -24.37
C LYS A 60 -6.77 4.62 -23.92
N TYR A 61 -6.42 4.42 -22.64
CA TYR A 61 -5.13 4.83 -22.09
C TYR A 61 -4.09 3.74 -22.27
N GLN A 62 -3.10 4.01 -23.14
CA GLN A 62 -2.02 3.05 -23.44
C GLN A 62 -0.77 3.28 -22.57
N SER A 63 -0.64 4.48 -21.99
CA SER A 63 0.47 4.89 -21.14
C SER A 63 0.03 5.76 -19.98
N PHE A 64 0.88 5.86 -18.96
CA PHE A 64 0.65 6.75 -17.82
C PHE A 64 0.58 8.23 -18.24
N THR A 65 1.41 8.62 -19.21
CA THR A 65 1.41 9.98 -19.78
C THR A 65 0.08 10.29 -20.46
N GLU A 66 -0.51 9.35 -21.21
CA GLU A 66 -1.83 9.54 -21.82
C GLU A 66 -2.93 9.70 -20.78
N LEU A 67 -2.91 8.87 -19.71
CA LEU A 67 -3.85 8.99 -18.59
C LEU A 67 -3.78 10.40 -17.96
N LEU A 68 -2.57 10.88 -17.66
CA LEU A 68 -2.39 12.21 -17.07
C LEU A 68 -2.76 13.34 -18.04
N THR A 69 -2.48 13.19 -19.32
CA THR A 69 -2.87 14.18 -20.33
C THR A 69 -4.39 14.27 -20.43
N ALA A 70 -5.07 13.12 -20.43
CA ALA A 70 -6.53 13.09 -20.39
C ALA A 70 -7.08 13.72 -19.11
N ALA A 71 -6.48 13.44 -17.94
CA ALA A 71 -6.89 14.06 -16.68
C ALA A 71 -6.73 15.58 -16.66
N LYS A 72 -5.72 16.13 -17.35
CA LYS A 72 -5.48 17.58 -17.47
C LYS A 72 -6.47 18.26 -18.41
N THR A 73 -6.95 17.58 -19.44
CA THR A 73 -7.79 18.15 -20.49
C THR A 73 -9.27 17.83 -20.34
N SER A 74 -9.62 16.85 -19.50
CA SER A 74 -11.01 16.46 -19.27
C SER A 74 -11.79 17.53 -18.53
N ALA A 75 -13.02 17.79 -18.97
CA ALA A 75 -13.96 18.69 -18.29
C ALA A 75 -14.48 18.11 -16.95
N VAL A 76 -14.40 16.79 -16.78
CA VAL A 76 -14.78 16.07 -15.55
C VAL A 76 -13.60 15.26 -15.04
N PRO A 77 -13.41 15.14 -13.72
CA PRO A 77 -12.36 14.31 -13.16
C PRO A 77 -12.45 12.85 -13.66
N LEU A 78 -11.32 12.21 -13.90
CA LEU A 78 -11.28 10.78 -14.20
C LEU A 78 -11.56 9.97 -12.92
N ASN A 79 -12.30 8.86 -13.06
CA ASN A 79 -12.65 7.96 -11.96
C ASN A 79 -11.49 7.01 -11.65
N GLY A 80 -10.89 7.17 -10.47
CA GLY A 80 -9.86 6.29 -9.94
C GLY A 80 -10.40 5.34 -8.87
N GLY A 81 -10.25 4.04 -9.07
CA GLY A 81 -10.69 3.02 -8.10
C GLY A 81 -9.67 2.79 -6.99
N THR A 82 -10.12 2.79 -5.73
CA THR A 82 -9.31 2.42 -4.55
C THR A 82 -10.10 1.48 -3.63
N TYR A 83 -9.44 0.78 -2.70
CA TYR A 83 -10.12 -0.15 -1.77
C TYR A 83 -9.62 -0.08 -0.32
N ALA A 84 -8.77 0.88 0.01
CA ALA A 84 -8.36 1.18 1.39
C ALA A 84 -7.82 2.60 1.47
N LEU A 85 -7.80 3.20 2.67
CA LEU A 85 -7.37 4.58 2.88
C LEU A 85 -5.92 4.85 2.41
N GLY A 86 -5.03 3.84 2.46
CA GLY A 86 -3.67 3.98 1.92
C GLY A 86 -3.65 4.21 0.40
N TYR A 87 -4.55 3.57 -0.36
CA TYR A 87 -4.67 3.80 -1.81
C TYR A 87 -5.38 5.12 -2.12
N GLU A 88 -6.36 5.51 -1.30
CA GLU A 88 -7.00 6.83 -1.41
C GLU A 88 -5.98 7.96 -1.18
N LEU A 89 -5.13 7.83 -0.16
CA LEU A 89 -4.04 8.77 0.08
C LEU A 89 -3.07 8.81 -1.09
N ALA A 90 -2.70 7.65 -1.66
CA ALA A 90 -1.83 7.57 -2.83
C ALA A 90 -2.46 8.25 -4.06
N LEU A 91 -3.78 8.07 -4.28
CA LEU A 91 -4.51 8.73 -5.36
C LEU A 91 -4.50 10.25 -5.20
N ALA A 92 -4.78 10.74 -3.99
CA ALA A 92 -4.78 12.18 -3.71
C ALA A 92 -3.37 12.78 -3.81
N TRP A 93 -2.35 12.04 -3.36
CA TRP A 93 -0.95 12.45 -3.54
C TRP A 93 -0.58 12.54 -5.01
N LEU A 94 -0.91 11.53 -5.81
CA LEU A 94 -0.69 11.55 -7.26
C LEU A 94 -1.40 12.74 -7.92
N ALA A 95 -2.67 12.98 -7.57
CA ALA A 95 -3.44 14.12 -8.08
C ALA A 95 -2.75 15.44 -7.76
N ASN A 96 -2.24 15.60 -6.53
CA ASN A 96 -1.56 16.82 -6.08
C ASN A 96 -0.26 17.05 -6.86
N VAL A 97 0.64 16.06 -6.94
CA VAL A 97 1.94 16.23 -7.61
C VAL A 97 1.80 16.36 -9.14
N ALA A 98 0.81 15.71 -9.74
CA ALA A 98 0.53 15.82 -11.16
C ALA A 98 -0.28 17.07 -11.55
N GLY A 99 -0.81 17.82 -10.57
CA GLY A 99 -1.63 19.00 -10.81
C GLY A 99 -2.95 18.67 -11.53
N VAL A 100 -3.56 17.52 -11.22
CA VAL A 100 -4.81 17.05 -11.82
C VAL A 100 -5.86 16.76 -10.75
N LYS A 101 -7.10 16.50 -11.17
CA LYS A 101 -8.18 16.05 -10.30
C LYS A 101 -8.62 14.66 -10.69
N PHE A 102 -8.79 13.80 -9.71
CA PHE A 102 -9.39 12.49 -9.84
C PHE A 102 -10.61 12.38 -8.92
N GLU A 103 -11.62 11.64 -9.36
CA GLU A 103 -12.72 11.21 -8.50
C GLU A 103 -12.37 9.85 -7.89
N ASN A 104 -12.37 9.76 -6.56
CA ASN A 104 -12.05 8.51 -5.86
C ASN A 104 -13.31 7.65 -5.71
N ILE A 105 -13.32 6.48 -6.34
CA ILE A 105 -14.38 5.49 -6.18
C ILE A 105 -13.87 4.37 -5.26
N LEU A 106 -14.45 4.31 -4.05
CA LEU A 106 -14.04 3.33 -3.04
C LEU A 106 -14.77 2.01 -3.21
N TYR A 107 -14.02 0.93 -3.34
CA TYR A 107 -14.48 -0.46 -3.45
C TYR A 107 -14.15 -1.27 -2.18
N LYS A 108 -14.73 -2.45 -2.05
CA LYS A 108 -14.46 -3.37 -0.92
C LYS A 108 -13.13 -4.12 -1.08
N GLY A 109 -12.63 -4.25 -2.32
CA GLY A 109 -11.39 -4.96 -2.59
C GLY A 109 -10.95 -4.92 -4.05
N LEU A 110 -9.76 -5.45 -4.29
CA LEU A 110 -9.13 -5.51 -5.62
C LEU A 110 -10.06 -6.12 -6.67
N GLY A 111 -10.75 -7.24 -6.36
CA GLY A 111 -11.59 -7.93 -7.34
C GLY A 111 -12.70 -7.07 -7.93
N GLU A 112 -13.35 -6.24 -7.11
CA GLU A 112 -14.40 -5.32 -7.59
C GLU A 112 -13.83 -4.24 -8.51
N ILE A 113 -12.65 -3.70 -8.21
CA ILE A 113 -11.95 -2.74 -9.09
C ILE A 113 -11.65 -3.38 -10.43
N MET A 114 -11.11 -4.62 -10.43
CA MET A 114 -10.77 -5.30 -11.68
C MET A 114 -12.00 -5.54 -12.56
N VAL A 115 -13.13 -5.94 -11.96
CA VAL A 115 -14.41 -6.08 -12.70
C VAL A 115 -14.87 -4.74 -13.28
N SER A 116 -14.80 -3.66 -12.48
CA SER A 116 -15.23 -2.32 -12.92
C SER A 116 -14.34 -1.75 -14.04
N LEU A 117 -13.03 -2.05 -14.01
CA LEU A 117 -12.11 -1.70 -15.10
C LEU A 117 -12.42 -2.46 -16.39
N GLN A 118 -12.82 -3.73 -16.29
CA GLN A 118 -13.21 -4.54 -17.45
C GLN A 118 -14.53 -4.07 -18.09
N GLY A 119 -15.41 -3.51 -17.25
CA GLY A 119 -16.72 -2.99 -17.67
C GLY A 119 -16.72 -1.49 -18.03
N ASP A 120 -15.56 -0.85 -18.19
CA ASP A 120 -15.39 0.59 -18.47
C ASP A 120 -16.12 1.53 -17.48
N GLN A 121 -16.35 1.06 -16.24
CA GLN A 121 -16.96 1.85 -15.16
C GLN A 121 -15.93 2.69 -14.41
N LEU A 122 -14.65 2.40 -14.58
CA LEU A 122 -13.51 3.13 -14.04
C LEU A 122 -12.54 3.48 -15.16
N ASP A 123 -11.94 4.67 -15.07
CA ASP A 123 -10.85 5.05 -15.96
C ASP A 123 -9.56 4.31 -15.61
N PHE A 124 -9.26 4.14 -14.30
CA PHE A 124 -8.08 3.42 -13.81
C PHE A 124 -8.27 2.97 -12.35
N GLY A 125 -7.39 2.10 -11.87
CA GLY A 125 -7.32 1.71 -10.46
C GLY A 125 -5.92 1.92 -9.90
N ILE A 126 -5.83 2.32 -8.61
CA ILE A 126 -4.59 2.21 -7.83
C ILE A 126 -4.73 0.97 -6.94
N VAL A 127 -3.93 -0.03 -7.23
CA VAL A 127 -4.07 -1.36 -6.61
C VAL A 127 -2.71 -1.93 -6.20
N SER A 128 -2.70 -2.95 -5.33
CA SER A 128 -1.47 -3.69 -5.04
C SER A 128 -0.99 -4.39 -6.32
N PHE A 129 0.28 -4.17 -6.66
CA PHE A 129 0.87 -4.76 -7.85
C PHE A 129 0.90 -6.30 -7.77
N ASN A 130 1.33 -6.86 -6.65
CA ASN A 130 1.37 -8.30 -6.43
C ASN A 130 0.00 -8.97 -6.59
N GLY A 131 -1.08 -8.32 -6.15
CA GLY A 131 -2.44 -8.82 -6.35
C GLY A 131 -2.92 -8.73 -7.79
N ALA A 132 -2.50 -7.71 -8.54
CA ALA A 132 -2.86 -7.53 -9.94
C ALA A 132 -1.99 -8.32 -10.92
N ALA A 133 -0.75 -8.66 -10.55
CA ALA A 133 0.25 -9.24 -11.45
C ALA A 133 -0.20 -10.52 -12.17
N PRO A 134 -0.91 -11.48 -11.57
CA PRO A 134 -1.41 -12.64 -12.30
C PRO A 134 -2.37 -12.26 -13.45
N LEU A 135 -3.18 -11.23 -13.25
CA LEU A 135 -4.13 -10.75 -14.24
C LEU A 135 -3.44 -9.92 -15.33
N LEU A 136 -2.37 -9.20 -14.97
CA LEU A 136 -1.49 -8.49 -15.90
C LEU A 136 -0.74 -9.49 -16.80
N LYS A 137 -0.13 -10.54 -16.22
CA LYS A 137 0.53 -11.63 -16.96
C LYS A 137 -0.44 -12.38 -17.90
N ALA A 138 -1.72 -12.49 -17.51
CA ALA A 138 -2.76 -13.06 -18.35
C ALA A 138 -3.25 -12.12 -19.49
N GLY A 139 -2.72 -10.89 -19.58
CA GLY A 139 -3.08 -9.91 -20.62
C GLY A 139 -4.51 -9.38 -20.53
N LYS A 140 -5.18 -9.54 -19.39
CA LYS A 140 -6.55 -9.05 -19.18
C LYS A 140 -6.59 -7.56 -18.78
N TYR A 141 -5.48 -7.04 -18.29
CA TYR A 141 -5.31 -5.66 -17.84
C TYR A 141 -3.93 -5.17 -18.25
N ARG A 142 -3.74 -3.86 -18.15
CA ARG A 142 -2.46 -3.19 -18.40
C ARG A 142 -2.06 -2.38 -17.16
N ALA A 143 -0.81 -2.53 -16.72
CA ALA A 143 -0.19 -1.62 -15.79
C ALA A 143 0.41 -0.44 -16.56
N LEU A 144 0.05 0.78 -16.19
CA LEU A 144 0.56 2.00 -16.81
C LEU A 144 1.81 2.53 -16.10
N ALA A 145 1.90 2.34 -14.80
CA ALA A 145 3.06 2.71 -13.98
C ALA A 145 3.07 1.99 -12.64
N LEU A 146 4.24 1.86 -12.04
CA LEU A 146 4.46 1.36 -10.67
C LEU A 146 4.86 2.49 -9.73
N SER A 147 4.54 2.35 -8.44
CA SER A 147 4.86 3.33 -7.42
C SER A 147 6.25 3.15 -6.78
N SER A 148 7.07 2.25 -7.30
CA SER A 148 8.44 2.00 -6.86
C SER A 148 9.43 3.05 -7.39
N ASP A 149 10.62 3.07 -6.80
CA ASP A 149 11.77 3.84 -7.29
C ASP A 149 12.46 3.19 -8.50
N GLN A 150 12.25 1.87 -8.69
CA GLN A 150 12.81 1.11 -9.82
C GLN A 150 11.73 0.25 -10.47
N ARG A 151 11.91 -0.08 -11.77
CA ARG A 151 11.03 -1.01 -12.47
C ARG A 151 11.11 -2.40 -11.87
N HIS A 152 9.99 -3.12 -11.92
CA HIS A 152 9.97 -4.51 -11.48
C HIS A 152 10.65 -5.41 -12.52
N PRO A 153 11.57 -6.32 -12.13
CA PRO A 153 12.31 -7.16 -13.09
C PRO A 153 11.42 -8.05 -13.96
N ASP A 154 10.29 -8.52 -13.44
CA ASP A 154 9.30 -9.31 -14.20
C ASP A 154 8.43 -8.47 -15.15
N PHE A 155 8.47 -7.14 -15.05
CA PHE A 155 7.67 -6.20 -15.85
C PHE A 155 8.54 -5.00 -16.27
N PRO A 156 9.66 -5.24 -16.96
CA PRO A 156 10.63 -4.19 -17.32
C PRO A 156 10.06 -3.13 -18.27
N GLU A 157 8.99 -3.45 -18.97
CA GLU A 157 8.28 -2.53 -19.86
C GLU A 157 7.41 -1.51 -19.10
N VAL A 158 7.03 -1.80 -17.84
CA VAL A 158 6.18 -0.91 -17.06
C VAL A 158 7.07 0.14 -16.35
N PRO A 159 6.93 1.43 -16.69
CA PRO A 159 7.72 2.49 -16.07
C PRO A 159 7.31 2.70 -14.60
N THR A 160 8.14 3.39 -13.85
CA THR A 160 7.72 3.91 -12.55
C THR A 160 7.07 5.28 -12.69
N ILE A 161 6.27 5.69 -11.69
CA ILE A 161 5.71 7.03 -11.62
C ILE A 161 6.85 8.05 -11.50
N ALA A 162 7.94 7.70 -10.77
CA ALA A 162 9.13 8.52 -10.64
C ALA A 162 9.81 8.78 -12.01
N GLU A 163 10.01 7.74 -12.84
CA GLU A 163 10.53 7.88 -14.21
C GLU A 163 9.62 8.70 -15.13
N SER A 164 8.34 8.75 -14.82
CA SER A 164 7.33 9.47 -15.61
C SER A 164 7.22 10.97 -15.26
N GLY A 165 8.18 11.52 -14.51
CA GLY A 165 8.30 12.94 -14.21
C GLY A 165 7.91 13.34 -12.78
N PHE A 166 7.70 12.37 -11.87
CA PHE A 166 7.34 12.60 -10.47
C PHE A 166 8.32 11.90 -9.52
N PRO A 167 9.59 12.32 -9.47
CA PRO A 167 10.64 11.62 -8.74
C PRO A 167 10.40 11.51 -7.24
N GLU A 168 9.58 12.40 -6.67
CA GLU A 168 9.17 12.36 -5.26
C GLU A 168 8.09 11.31 -4.97
N PHE A 169 7.40 10.79 -6.01
CA PHE A 169 6.33 9.83 -5.83
C PHE A 169 6.88 8.41 -5.73
N THR A 170 7.27 8.03 -4.53
CA THR A 170 7.62 6.64 -4.20
C THR A 170 6.73 6.16 -3.07
N ASN A 171 5.87 5.17 -3.34
CA ASN A 171 4.89 4.69 -2.39
C ASN A 171 4.90 3.17 -2.29
N TYR A 172 5.36 2.66 -1.14
CA TYR A 172 5.31 1.24 -0.82
C TYR A 172 4.16 0.96 0.15
N THR A 173 3.45 -0.13 -0.10
CA THR A 173 2.65 -0.78 0.93
C THR A 173 3.56 -1.69 1.74
N TRP A 174 3.30 -1.83 3.04
CA TRP A 174 4.08 -2.71 3.89
C TRP A 174 3.21 -3.44 4.89
N THR A 175 3.71 -4.58 5.33
CA THR A 175 3.12 -5.38 6.40
C THR A 175 4.14 -5.64 7.49
N SER A 176 3.66 -5.81 8.71
CA SER A 176 4.46 -6.04 9.89
C SER A 176 3.66 -6.82 10.92
N PHE A 177 4.32 -7.59 11.76
CA PHE A 177 3.66 -8.26 12.87
C PHE A 177 3.73 -7.44 14.15
N TYR A 178 2.64 -7.48 14.90
CA TYR A 178 2.47 -6.77 16.17
C TYR A 178 1.84 -7.69 17.20
N VAL A 179 2.12 -7.41 18.45
CA VAL A 179 1.39 -7.92 19.62
C VAL A 179 0.80 -6.74 20.39
N ARG A 180 -0.03 -7.04 21.38
CA ARG A 180 -0.49 -6.04 22.35
C ARG A 180 0.68 -5.37 23.03
N SER A 181 0.61 -4.07 23.30
CA SER A 181 1.76 -3.26 23.79
C SER A 181 2.30 -3.71 25.15
N ASP A 182 1.44 -4.29 26.01
CA ASP A 182 1.79 -4.82 27.33
C ASP A 182 2.24 -6.31 27.31
N THR A 183 2.43 -6.91 26.12
CA THR A 183 3.05 -8.24 26.02
C THR A 183 4.47 -8.18 26.61
N PRO A 184 4.85 -9.10 27.52
CA PRO A 184 6.18 -9.09 28.15
C PRO A 184 7.32 -9.10 27.14
N ASP A 185 8.40 -8.36 27.42
CA ASP A 185 9.54 -8.23 26.51
C ASP A 185 10.19 -9.58 26.19
N GLN A 186 10.26 -10.49 27.17
CA GLN A 186 10.79 -11.83 26.94
C GLN A 186 10.03 -12.56 25.81
N ILE A 187 8.70 -12.43 25.77
CA ILE A 187 7.85 -13.04 24.73
C ILE A 187 8.07 -12.31 23.41
N THR A 188 8.06 -10.98 23.42
CA THR A 188 8.24 -10.17 22.20
C THR A 188 9.60 -10.43 21.58
N ASN A 189 10.67 -10.50 22.36
CA ASN A 189 12.03 -10.79 21.86
C ASN A 189 12.10 -12.18 21.24
N LYS A 190 11.45 -13.20 21.85
CA LYS A 190 11.40 -14.54 21.27
C LYS A 190 10.65 -14.59 19.94
N LEU A 191 9.55 -13.84 19.84
CA LEU A 191 8.79 -13.73 18.58
C LEU A 191 9.61 -12.99 17.49
N GLU A 192 10.34 -11.92 17.86
CA GLU A 192 11.24 -11.20 16.95
C GLU A 192 12.34 -12.13 16.43
N GLU A 193 13.06 -12.83 17.32
CA GLU A 193 14.10 -13.80 16.92
C GLU A 193 13.57 -14.86 15.97
N THR A 194 12.37 -15.39 16.26
CA THR A 194 11.72 -16.40 15.41
C THR A 194 11.39 -15.82 14.04
N LEU A 195 10.81 -14.60 14.00
CA LEU A 195 10.49 -13.91 12.73
C LEU A 195 11.75 -13.66 11.91
N GLN A 196 12.82 -13.14 12.50
CA GLN A 196 14.08 -12.89 11.81
C GLN A 196 14.69 -14.19 11.26
N THR A 197 14.62 -15.29 12.03
CA THR A 197 15.07 -16.61 11.58
C THR A 197 14.28 -17.10 10.37
N VAL A 198 12.97 -16.96 10.39
CA VAL A 198 12.09 -17.36 9.26
C VAL A 198 12.38 -16.51 8.02
N LEU A 199 12.48 -15.19 8.18
CA LEU A 199 12.72 -14.27 7.05
C LEU A 199 14.10 -14.47 6.41
N ALA A 200 15.08 -15.02 7.13
CA ALA A 200 16.40 -15.33 6.62
C ALA A 200 16.46 -16.67 5.82
N THR A 201 15.36 -17.44 5.78
CA THR A 201 15.34 -18.72 5.06
C THR A 201 15.24 -18.56 3.55
N PRO A 202 15.82 -19.47 2.75
CA PRO A 202 15.60 -19.52 1.30
C PRO A 202 14.11 -19.62 0.93
N LEU A 203 13.33 -20.34 1.72
CA LEU A 203 11.88 -20.50 1.50
C LEU A 203 11.11 -19.18 1.62
N ALA A 204 11.48 -18.32 2.58
CA ALA A 204 10.87 -17.00 2.72
C ALA A 204 11.19 -16.12 1.49
N LYS A 205 12.45 -16.18 1.00
CA LYS A 205 12.84 -15.46 -0.21
C LYS A 205 12.09 -15.98 -1.44
N GLU A 206 12.06 -17.29 -1.64
CA GLU A 206 11.31 -17.90 -2.75
C GLU A 206 9.84 -17.51 -2.73
N TYR A 207 9.19 -17.54 -1.56
CA TYR A 207 7.81 -17.10 -1.41
C TYR A 207 7.65 -15.62 -1.77
N ALA A 208 8.53 -14.74 -1.29
CA ALA A 208 8.46 -13.31 -1.59
C ALA A 208 8.62 -13.04 -3.10
N ASP A 209 9.57 -13.70 -3.75
CA ASP A 209 9.79 -13.63 -5.21
C ASP A 209 8.55 -14.14 -5.97
N GLN A 210 7.96 -15.27 -5.53
CA GLN A 210 6.76 -15.85 -6.16
C GLN A 210 5.53 -14.94 -6.08
N VAL A 211 5.35 -14.24 -4.94
CA VAL A 211 4.21 -13.33 -4.74
C VAL A 211 4.54 -11.87 -5.06
N LEU A 212 5.70 -11.60 -5.64
CA LEU A 212 6.14 -10.28 -6.11
C LEU A 212 6.12 -9.20 -5.01
N VAL A 213 6.67 -9.53 -3.85
CA VAL A 213 6.92 -8.59 -2.74
C VAL A 213 8.38 -8.68 -2.30
N GLU A 214 8.86 -7.65 -1.64
CA GLU A 214 10.18 -7.65 -1.01
C GLU A 214 10.07 -8.03 0.47
N LEU A 215 10.97 -8.85 0.96
CA LEU A 215 11.11 -9.06 2.40
C LEU A 215 11.58 -7.77 3.06
N MET A 216 11.05 -7.49 4.24
CA MET A 216 11.37 -6.30 5.03
C MET A 216 11.80 -6.74 6.45
N PRO A 217 12.99 -7.35 6.64
CA PRO A 217 13.42 -7.94 7.89
C PRO A 217 13.88 -6.89 8.92
N LEU A 218 13.04 -5.89 9.15
CA LEU A 218 13.27 -4.89 10.19
C LEU A 218 12.98 -5.50 11.56
N LYS A 219 13.91 -5.34 12.50
CA LYS A 219 13.70 -5.67 13.91
C LYS A 219 12.65 -4.75 14.54
N ALA A 220 12.14 -5.10 15.69
CA ALA A 220 11.04 -4.40 16.36
C ALA A 220 11.30 -2.89 16.54
N ASP A 221 12.49 -2.50 17.01
CA ASP A 221 12.88 -1.10 17.19
C ASP A 221 12.91 -0.33 15.87
N LYS A 222 13.51 -0.90 14.83
CA LYS A 222 13.57 -0.33 13.48
C LYS A 222 12.19 -0.26 12.82
N MET A 223 11.35 -1.26 13.04
CA MET A 223 9.97 -1.25 12.54
C MET A 223 9.14 -0.16 13.23
N ARG A 224 9.33 0.07 14.53
CA ARG A 224 8.69 1.19 15.24
C ARG A 224 9.16 2.54 14.67
N GLN A 225 10.46 2.71 14.48
CA GLN A 225 11.01 3.92 13.88
C GLN A 225 10.41 4.15 12.48
N TYR A 226 10.43 3.13 11.64
CA TYR A 226 9.86 3.18 10.28
C TYR A 226 8.37 3.54 10.30
N GLN A 227 7.58 2.93 11.19
CA GLN A 227 6.16 3.27 11.35
C GLN A 227 5.95 4.76 11.69
N LEU A 228 6.75 5.31 12.61
CA LEU A 228 6.63 6.73 13.01
C LEU A 228 7.02 7.68 11.88
N GLU A 229 8.06 7.34 11.13
CA GLU A 229 8.48 8.10 9.94
C GLU A 229 7.40 8.06 8.86
N GLU A 230 6.75 6.92 8.63
CA GLU A 230 5.64 6.78 7.68
C GLU A 230 4.41 7.58 8.12
N ILE A 231 4.06 7.57 9.42
CA ILE A 231 2.99 8.42 9.95
C ILE A 231 3.28 9.90 9.66
N ALA A 232 4.49 10.36 9.95
CA ALA A 232 4.86 11.76 9.72
C ALA A 232 4.85 12.11 8.22
N ARG A 233 5.37 11.22 7.37
CA ARG A 233 5.37 11.37 5.91
C ARG A 233 3.96 11.44 5.35
N PHE A 234 3.08 10.50 5.72
CA PHE A 234 1.69 10.47 5.25
C PHE A 234 0.86 11.64 5.77
N ALA A 235 1.12 12.13 7.00
CA ALA A 235 0.45 13.32 7.53
C ALA A 235 0.80 14.56 6.70
N LYS A 236 2.07 14.71 6.31
CA LYS A 236 2.51 15.79 5.41
C LYS A 236 1.82 15.69 4.05
N ILE A 237 1.83 14.51 3.42
CA ILE A 237 1.19 14.25 2.13
C ILE A 237 -0.31 14.55 2.20
N ALA A 238 -1.02 14.06 3.22
CA ALA A 238 -2.45 14.30 3.39
C ALA A 238 -2.75 15.81 3.49
N LYS A 239 -1.94 16.56 4.24
CA LYS A 239 -2.08 18.02 4.37
C LYS A 239 -1.86 18.72 3.03
N GLU A 240 -0.80 18.38 2.29
CA GLU A 240 -0.47 18.97 0.99
C GLU A 240 -1.53 18.64 -0.08
N ALA A 241 -2.09 17.43 -0.04
CA ALA A 241 -3.19 17.01 -0.90
C ALA A 241 -4.57 17.55 -0.47
N GLY A 242 -4.64 18.35 0.61
CA GLY A 242 -5.89 18.95 1.10
C GLY A 242 -6.88 17.95 1.71
N LEU A 243 -6.43 16.73 2.07
CA LEU A 243 -7.27 15.71 2.68
C LEU A 243 -7.59 16.08 4.13
N LYS A 244 -8.83 15.82 4.53
CA LYS A 244 -9.30 16.01 5.91
C LYS A 244 -9.68 14.66 6.49
N PRO A 245 -9.47 14.44 7.80
CA PRO A 245 -9.96 13.25 8.47
C PRO A 245 -11.50 13.13 8.31
N LYS A 246 -11.93 11.90 8.02
CA LYS A 246 -13.34 11.53 7.83
C LYS A 246 -14.02 11.18 9.15
#